data_e4546ffd1f92ba1310f3fb7916cd8bf7
#
_entry.id   e4546ffd1f92ba1310f3fb7916cd8bf7
#
_cell.length_a   1.000
_cell.length_b   1.000
_cell.length_c   1.000
_cell.angle_alpha   90.00
_cell.angle_beta   90.00
_cell.angle_gamma   90.00
#
_symmetry.space_group_name_H-M   'P 1'
#
loop_
_entity.id
_entity.type
_entity.pdbx_description
1 polymer ?
#
loop_
_entity_poly.entity_id
_entity_poly.type
_entity_poly.pdbx_seq_one_letter_code
_entity_poly.pdbx_strand_id
1 'polypeptide(L)'
;MIKKLFQKLLLKSGKSYTLDSNIPTSLIVQILFKRFIMLLRGYLKTHKRVFLDRNCILLNKKNIKFGKNVTIEHNVKIDGFCKETIQFGNNSKIGAYSWISCTSHLSKFGVGFKIGNNSGVGKFTEFGASGGIEIGNDVIMGSYISFHSENHNFNDNSKLIREQGVTSIGIKIGNNVWVGAKVTFLDGCAIGNNCVVAAGAVVKDIFPDNVIIGGIPAKILKEIK
;
A
#
# COMPACT_ATOMS: atom_id res chain seq x y z
N MET A 1 3.05 35.07 4.97
CA MET A 1 1.83 34.62 5.69
C MET A 1 1.46 33.19 5.31
N ILE A 2 1.25 32.84 4.04
CA ILE A 2 0.80 31.50 3.59
C ILE A 2 1.79 30.38 3.99
N LYS A 3 3.11 30.54 3.77
CA LYS A 3 4.11 29.55 4.17
C LYS A 3 4.08 29.24 5.66
N LYS A 4 3.95 30.26 6.52
CA LYS A 4 3.83 30.07 7.98
C LYS A 4 2.56 29.31 8.40
N LEU A 5 1.43 29.60 7.73
CA LEU A 5 0.17 28.89 7.97
C LEU A 5 0.29 27.42 7.53
N PHE A 6 0.87 27.17 6.35
CA PHE A 6 1.09 25.83 5.84
C PHE A 6 2.03 25.02 6.74
N GLN A 7 3.13 25.63 7.23
CA GLN A 7 4.00 25.00 8.23
C GLN A 7 3.25 24.57 9.50
N LYS A 8 2.36 25.43 10.02
CA LYS A 8 1.50 25.07 11.18
C LYS A 8 0.57 23.89 10.87
N LEU A 9 0.03 23.82 9.64
CA LEU A 9 -0.82 22.69 9.21
C LEU A 9 -0.02 21.39 9.09
N LEU A 10 1.21 21.45 8.61
CA LEU A 10 2.12 20.28 8.55
C LEU A 10 2.38 19.74 9.95
N LEU A 11 2.77 20.59 10.90
CA LEU A 11 3.01 20.19 12.29
C LEU A 11 1.75 19.57 12.94
N LYS A 12 0.57 20.18 12.75
CA LYS A 12 -0.70 19.63 13.23
C LYS A 12 -1.07 18.28 12.60
N SER A 13 -0.54 17.99 11.42
CA SER A 13 -0.74 16.68 10.74
C SER A 13 0.29 15.62 11.13
N GLY A 14 1.13 15.89 12.15
CA GLY A 14 2.16 14.95 12.63
C GLY A 14 3.45 14.95 11.82
N LYS A 15 3.68 15.96 10.96
CA LYS A 15 4.91 16.08 10.16
C LYS A 15 5.91 17.00 10.84
N SER A 16 7.10 16.50 11.16
CA SER A 16 8.12 17.20 11.95
C SER A 16 9.14 18.00 11.13
N TYR A 17 9.06 17.99 9.78
CA TYR A 17 10.01 18.71 8.95
C TYR A 17 9.66 20.19 8.76
N THR A 18 10.69 21.03 8.57
CA THR A 18 10.55 22.43 8.21
C THR A 18 10.42 22.58 6.69
N LEU A 19 9.52 23.46 6.27
CA LEU A 19 9.33 23.77 4.86
C LEU A 19 10.59 24.46 4.30
N ASP A 20 11.12 23.93 3.19
CA ASP A 20 12.23 24.58 2.49
C ASP A 20 11.85 25.99 2.02
N SER A 21 12.74 26.96 2.28
CA SER A 21 12.54 28.37 1.94
C SER A 21 12.35 28.62 0.44
N ASN A 22 12.98 27.79 -0.41
CA ASN A 22 12.93 27.89 -1.87
C ASN A 22 11.59 27.44 -2.49
N ILE A 23 10.75 26.74 -1.73
CA ILE A 23 9.45 26.31 -2.24
C ILE A 23 8.58 27.54 -2.56
N PRO A 24 8.12 27.72 -3.82
CA PRO A 24 7.32 28.88 -4.19
C PRO A 24 5.94 28.80 -3.54
N THR A 25 5.41 29.97 -3.14
CA THR A 25 4.09 30.08 -2.54
C THR A 25 2.98 29.54 -3.46
N SER A 26 3.12 29.70 -4.78
CA SER A 26 2.20 29.16 -5.78
C SER A 26 2.04 27.64 -5.69
N LEU A 27 3.14 26.90 -5.49
CA LEU A 27 3.08 25.45 -5.29
C LEU A 27 2.28 25.09 -4.03
N ILE A 28 2.48 25.82 -2.94
CA ILE A 28 1.73 25.59 -1.69
C ILE A 28 0.24 25.81 -1.90
N VAL A 29 -0.14 26.89 -2.61
CA VAL A 29 -1.54 27.20 -2.91
C VAL A 29 -2.17 26.08 -3.77
N GLN A 30 -1.44 25.61 -4.81
CA GLN A 30 -1.89 24.48 -5.64
C GLN A 30 -2.10 23.21 -4.80
N ILE A 31 -1.16 22.88 -3.90
CA ILE A 31 -1.29 21.71 -3.01
C ILE A 31 -2.51 21.87 -2.11
N LEU A 32 -2.71 23.02 -1.49
CA LEU A 32 -3.85 23.26 -0.61
C LEU A 32 -5.17 23.16 -1.37
N PHE A 33 -5.27 23.78 -2.55
CA PHE A 33 -6.46 23.70 -3.39
C PHE A 33 -6.75 22.27 -3.82
N LYS A 34 -5.73 21.55 -4.32
CA LYS A 34 -5.87 20.14 -4.68
C LYS A 34 -6.37 19.31 -3.49
N ARG A 35 -5.78 19.46 -2.31
CA ARG A 35 -6.19 18.72 -1.11
C ARG A 35 -7.59 19.08 -0.67
N PHE A 36 -8.00 20.33 -0.79
CA PHE A 36 -9.39 20.75 -0.51
C PHE A 36 -10.39 20.00 -1.41
N ILE A 37 -10.15 19.98 -2.72
CA ILE A 37 -11.00 19.25 -3.69
C ILE A 37 -11.01 17.74 -3.39
N MET A 38 -9.84 17.16 -3.07
CA MET A 38 -9.75 15.74 -2.68
C MET A 38 -10.56 15.44 -1.42
N LEU A 39 -10.52 16.33 -0.43
CA LEU A 39 -11.28 16.18 0.82
C LEU A 39 -12.78 16.27 0.59
N LEU A 40 -13.22 17.24 -0.21
CA LEU A 40 -14.64 17.39 -0.60
C LEU A 40 -15.15 16.12 -1.30
N ARG A 41 -14.42 15.64 -2.30
CA ARG A 41 -14.76 14.41 -3.04
C ARG A 41 -14.76 13.18 -2.12
N GLY A 42 -13.78 13.08 -1.23
CA GLY A 42 -13.70 12.00 -0.25
C GLY A 42 -14.90 12.00 0.69
N TYR A 43 -15.28 13.16 1.22
CA TYR A 43 -16.46 13.28 2.08
C TYR A 43 -17.75 12.90 1.36
N LEU A 44 -17.97 13.40 0.15
CA LEU A 44 -19.15 13.08 -0.65
C LEU A 44 -19.26 11.58 -1.00
N LYS A 45 -18.12 10.90 -1.21
CA LYS A 45 -18.12 9.48 -1.60
C LYS A 45 -18.09 8.50 -0.42
N THR A 46 -17.50 8.88 0.73
CA THR A 46 -17.24 7.96 1.84
C THR A 46 -17.84 8.40 3.17
N HIS A 47 -18.37 9.62 3.27
CA HIS A 47 -18.82 10.28 4.51
C HIS A 47 -17.73 10.33 5.60
N LYS A 48 -16.45 10.28 5.20
CA LYS A 48 -15.28 10.29 6.07
C LYS A 48 -14.26 11.33 5.62
N ARG A 49 -13.37 11.73 6.53
CA ARG A 49 -12.25 12.62 6.23
C ARG A 49 -11.14 11.89 5.46
N VAL A 50 -11.36 11.68 4.16
CA VAL A 50 -10.46 11.00 3.24
C VAL A 50 -10.09 11.97 2.11
N PHE A 51 -8.83 12.02 1.73
CA PHE A 51 -8.36 12.73 0.56
C PHE A 51 -8.46 11.82 -0.67
N LEU A 52 -9.59 11.87 -1.37
CA LEU A 52 -9.85 11.05 -2.55
C LEU A 52 -9.64 11.87 -3.82
N ASP A 53 -8.68 11.51 -4.64
CA ASP A 53 -8.39 12.18 -5.90
C ASP A 53 -9.39 11.76 -7.01
N ARG A 54 -9.22 12.29 -8.22
CA ARG A 54 -10.10 12.03 -9.36
C ARG A 54 -10.00 10.59 -9.86
N ASN A 55 -11.04 10.12 -10.51
CA ASN A 55 -11.12 8.82 -11.20
C ASN A 55 -10.82 7.62 -10.29
N CYS A 56 -11.05 7.74 -8.97
CA CYS A 56 -10.97 6.60 -8.07
C CYS A 56 -12.24 5.77 -8.10
N ILE A 57 -12.07 4.45 -8.21
CA ILE A 57 -13.15 3.45 -8.23
C ILE A 57 -13.11 2.70 -6.90
N LEU A 58 -14.22 2.73 -6.16
CA LEU A 58 -14.40 1.99 -4.91
C LEU A 58 -15.58 1.04 -5.09
N LEU A 59 -15.29 -0.26 -5.24
CA LEU A 59 -16.31 -1.30 -5.33
C LEU A 59 -16.62 -1.84 -3.94
N ASN A 60 -17.88 -2.25 -3.68
CA ASN A 60 -18.34 -2.71 -2.40
C ASN A 60 -17.85 -1.85 -1.21
N LYS A 61 -18.14 -0.56 -1.27
CA LYS A 61 -17.67 0.44 -0.27
C LYS A 61 -18.00 0.09 1.19
N LYS A 62 -19.06 -0.69 1.42
CA LYS A 62 -19.45 -1.13 2.78
C LYS A 62 -18.36 -1.95 3.45
N ASN A 63 -17.54 -2.67 2.67
CA ASN A 63 -16.44 -3.50 3.15
C ASN A 63 -15.08 -2.75 3.13
N ILE A 64 -15.07 -1.42 3.00
CA ILE A 64 -13.86 -0.60 3.03
C ILE A 64 -13.92 0.36 4.20
N LYS A 65 -12.96 0.24 5.12
CA LYS A 65 -12.81 1.14 6.28
C LYS A 65 -11.62 2.06 6.10
N PHE A 66 -11.86 3.36 6.21
CA PHE A 66 -10.84 4.39 6.16
C PHE A 66 -10.61 4.99 7.53
N GLY A 67 -9.35 5.09 7.94
CA GLY A 67 -8.89 5.92 9.03
C GLY A 67 -8.93 7.42 8.70
N LYS A 68 -8.45 8.25 9.60
CA LYS A 68 -8.38 9.71 9.38
C LYS A 68 -7.25 10.07 8.41
N ASN A 69 -7.50 11.06 7.54
CA ASN A 69 -6.51 11.63 6.60
C ASN A 69 -5.91 10.64 5.59
N VAL A 70 -6.56 9.52 5.34
CA VAL A 70 -6.15 8.60 4.28
C VAL A 70 -6.11 9.34 2.95
N THR A 71 -5.07 9.10 2.16
CA THR A 71 -4.90 9.70 0.83
C THR A 71 -4.94 8.62 -0.24
N ILE A 72 -5.93 8.70 -1.12
CA ILE A 72 -6.04 7.85 -2.31
C ILE A 72 -5.81 8.75 -3.53
N GLU A 73 -4.70 8.55 -4.23
CA GLU A 73 -4.36 9.35 -5.41
C GLU A 73 -5.22 8.97 -6.63
N HIS A 74 -5.10 9.72 -7.72
CA HIS A 74 -5.94 9.55 -8.90
C HIS A 74 -5.76 8.19 -9.58
N ASN A 75 -6.83 7.74 -10.25
CA ASN A 75 -6.89 6.48 -11.00
C ASN A 75 -6.57 5.23 -10.14
N VAL A 76 -6.89 5.26 -8.85
CA VAL A 76 -6.79 4.08 -7.97
C VAL A 76 -8.11 3.31 -8.01
N LYS A 77 -8.01 1.98 -8.13
CA LYS A 77 -9.15 1.06 -8.00
C LYS A 77 -9.01 0.23 -6.73
N ILE A 78 -10.06 0.19 -5.91
CA ILE A 78 -10.13 -0.63 -4.70
C ILE A 78 -11.35 -1.53 -4.81
N ASP A 79 -11.11 -2.83 -4.85
CA ASP A 79 -12.15 -3.83 -4.89
C ASP A 79 -12.40 -4.40 -3.49
N GLY A 80 -13.52 -4.02 -2.88
CA GLY A 80 -13.94 -4.46 -1.56
C GLY A 80 -14.69 -5.81 -1.53
N PHE A 81 -14.74 -6.54 -2.64
CA PHE A 81 -15.30 -7.89 -2.66
C PHE A 81 -14.28 -8.89 -2.12
N CYS A 82 -14.26 -9.07 -0.80
CA CYS A 82 -13.39 -9.98 -0.05
C CYS A 82 -14.01 -10.35 1.30
N LYS A 83 -13.47 -11.41 1.93
CA LYS A 83 -13.96 -11.94 3.21
C LYS A 83 -13.78 -10.97 4.36
N GLU A 84 -12.57 -10.41 4.49
CA GLU A 84 -12.25 -9.48 5.55
C GLU A 84 -12.47 -8.03 5.08
N THR A 85 -12.71 -7.13 6.02
CA THR A 85 -12.80 -5.71 5.72
C THR A 85 -11.45 -5.17 5.25
N ILE A 86 -11.42 -4.48 4.11
CA ILE A 86 -10.26 -3.69 3.69
C ILE A 86 -10.08 -2.53 4.68
N GLN A 87 -8.87 -2.38 5.21
CA GLN A 87 -8.59 -1.39 6.25
C GLN A 87 -7.42 -0.47 5.86
N PHE A 88 -7.68 0.83 5.95
CA PHE A 88 -6.67 1.88 5.80
C PHE A 88 -6.47 2.57 7.14
N GLY A 89 -5.27 2.49 7.71
CA GLY A 89 -4.88 3.19 8.93
C GLY A 89 -4.83 4.70 8.74
N ASN A 90 -4.73 5.44 9.84
CA ASN A 90 -4.64 6.90 9.81
C ASN A 90 -3.42 7.37 9.03
N ASN A 91 -3.57 8.47 8.27
CA ASN A 91 -2.51 9.06 7.45
C ASN A 91 -1.90 8.12 6.40
N SER A 92 -2.53 6.97 6.11
CA SER A 92 -2.02 6.06 5.08
C SER A 92 -2.25 6.62 3.68
N LYS A 93 -1.45 6.14 2.72
CA LYS A 93 -1.47 6.64 1.35
C LYS A 93 -1.35 5.51 0.33
N ILE A 94 -2.20 5.54 -0.72
CA ILE A 94 -2.05 4.74 -1.94
C ILE A 94 -1.75 5.67 -3.12
N GLY A 95 -0.62 5.42 -3.78
CA GLY A 95 -0.16 6.19 -4.93
C GLY A 95 -1.02 5.99 -6.17
N ALA A 96 -0.96 6.95 -7.09
CA ALA A 96 -1.76 6.96 -8.31
C ALA A 96 -1.55 5.72 -9.19
N TYR A 97 -2.57 5.36 -9.96
CA TYR A 97 -2.54 4.22 -10.88
C TYR A 97 -2.27 2.87 -10.18
N SER A 98 -2.62 2.75 -8.92
CA SER A 98 -2.52 1.49 -8.18
C SER A 98 -3.88 0.82 -8.09
N TRP A 99 -3.88 -0.52 -7.94
CA TRP A 99 -5.13 -1.25 -7.74
C TRP A 99 -4.99 -2.32 -6.67
N ILE A 100 -6.08 -2.49 -5.93
CA ILE A 100 -6.24 -3.54 -4.92
C ILE A 100 -7.32 -4.49 -5.43
N SER A 101 -6.94 -5.72 -5.74
CA SER A 101 -7.82 -6.80 -6.18
C SER A 101 -7.75 -7.93 -5.19
N CYS A 102 -8.89 -8.26 -4.57
CA CYS A 102 -8.91 -9.26 -3.50
C CYS A 102 -9.44 -10.62 -3.99
N THR A 103 -10.26 -10.64 -5.04
CA THR A 103 -10.80 -11.89 -5.60
C THR A 103 -10.36 -12.02 -7.05
N SER A 104 -9.43 -12.93 -7.29
CA SER A 104 -8.85 -13.19 -8.62
C SER A 104 -9.75 -14.08 -9.47
N HIS A 105 -10.45 -15.03 -8.85
CA HIS A 105 -11.32 -16.01 -9.51
C HIS A 105 -12.56 -16.31 -8.68
N LEU A 106 -13.69 -16.55 -9.35
CA LEU A 106 -14.99 -16.79 -8.69
C LEU A 106 -15.06 -18.10 -7.89
N SER A 107 -14.15 -19.02 -8.11
CA SER A 107 -14.06 -20.27 -7.33
C SER A 107 -13.54 -20.06 -5.90
N LYS A 108 -12.86 -18.90 -5.64
CA LYS A 108 -12.25 -18.62 -4.35
C LYS A 108 -12.43 -17.15 -3.98
N PHE A 109 -13.25 -16.88 -2.97
CA PHE A 109 -13.44 -15.54 -2.44
C PHE A 109 -12.19 -15.14 -1.64
N GLY A 110 -11.54 -14.04 -2.04
CA GLY A 110 -10.27 -13.62 -1.48
C GLY A 110 -10.36 -13.10 -0.05
N VAL A 111 -9.20 -13.00 0.61
CA VAL A 111 -9.12 -12.62 2.04
C VAL A 111 -9.27 -11.12 2.21
N GLY A 112 -8.38 -10.30 1.66
CA GLY A 112 -8.47 -8.84 1.81
C GLY A 112 -7.13 -8.13 1.97
N PHE A 113 -7.20 -6.83 2.33
CA PHE A 113 -6.06 -5.93 2.40
C PHE A 113 -6.10 -5.05 3.65
N LYS A 114 -4.98 -4.92 4.34
CA LYS A 114 -4.82 -4.01 5.48
C LYS A 114 -3.52 -3.22 5.35
N ILE A 115 -3.57 -1.92 5.63
CA ILE A 115 -2.40 -1.05 5.74
C ILE A 115 -2.50 -0.23 7.02
N GLY A 116 -1.42 -0.20 7.78
CA GLY A 116 -1.33 0.48 9.07
C GLY A 116 -1.25 2.00 8.96
N ASN A 117 -1.05 2.63 10.13
CA ASN A 117 -0.95 4.07 10.25
C ASN A 117 0.35 4.60 9.64
N ASN A 118 0.31 5.84 9.13
CA ASN A 118 1.46 6.57 8.55
C ASN A 118 2.17 5.82 7.41
N SER A 119 1.58 4.76 6.86
CA SER A 119 2.17 3.93 5.83
C SER A 119 1.77 4.41 4.44
N GLY A 120 2.74 4.45 3.53
CA GLY A 120 2.52 4.96 2.19
C GLY A 120 3.13 4.10 1.10
N VAL A 121 2.37 3.89 0.04
CA VAL A 121 2.81 3.14 -1.14
C VAL A 121 2.87 4.07 -2.34
N GLY A 122 3.93 3.91 -3.15
CA GLY A 122 4.16 4.69 -4.36
C GLY A 122 3.16 4.37 -5.47
N LYS A 123 3.35 5.02 -6.62
CA LYS A 123 2.48 4.90 -7.79
C LYS A 123 2.67 3.55 -8.50
N PHE A 124 1.68 3.18 -9.33
CA PHE A 124 1.74 1.97 -10.17
C PHE A 124 2.01 0.70 -9.36
N THR A 125 1.33 0.56 -8.23
CA THR A 125 1.45 -0.62 -7.37
C THR A 125 0.24 -1.53 -7.53
N GLU A 126 0.52 -2.82 -7.68
CA GLU A 126 -0.47 -3.88 -7.76
C GLU A 126 -0.55 -4.65 -6.45
N PHE A 127 -1.78 -4.81 -5.95
CA PHE A 127 -2.06 -5.63 -4.77
C PHE A 127 -3.00 -6.79 -5.16
N GLY A 128 -2.42 -7.92 -5.55
CA GLY A 128 -3.14 -9.18 -5.68
C GLY A 128 -3.36 -9.81 -4.30
N ALA A 129 -4.46 -9.46 -3.66
CA ALA A 129 -4.71 -9.74 -2.24
C ALA A 129 -5.63 -10.94 -1.99
N SER A 130 -5.61 -11.95 -2.88
CA SER A 130 -6.43 -13.16 -2.74
C SER A 130 -6.12 -13.94 -1.47
N GLY A 131 -4.84 -14.07 -1.10
CA GLY A 131 -4.38 -14.70 0.13
C GLY A 131 -4.33 -13.77 1.34
N GLY A 132 -4.60 -12.49 1.13
CA GLY A 132 -4.47 -11.43 2.13
C GLY A 132 -3.13 -10.71 2.06
N ILE A 133 -3.15 -9.40 2.30
CA ILE A 133 -1.96 -8.57 2.44
C ILE A 133 -2.11 -7.72 3.69
N GLU A 134 -1.13 -7.80 4.58
CA GLU A 134 -1.05 -6.98 5.79
C GLU A 134 0.23 -6.15 5.76
N ILE A 135 0.11 -4.82 5.82
CA ILE A 135 1.20 -3.86 5.88
C ILE A 135 1.10 -3.14 7.23
N GLY A 136 2.17 -3.13 7.99
CA GLY A 136 2.26 -2.52 9.31
C GLY A 136 2.24 -0.99 9.29
N ASN A 137 2.63 -0.38 10.41
CA ASN A 137 2.71 1.06 10.59
C ASN A 137 4.06 1.61 10.14
N ASP A 138 4.08 2.90 9.77
CA ASP A 138 5.30 3.65 9.44
C ASP A 138 6.11 3.03 8.29
N VAL A 139 5.42 2.41 7.33
CA VAL A 139 6.02 1.76 6.17
C VAL A 139 6.08 2.73 4.99
N ILE A 140 7.25 2.85 4.36
CA ILE A 140 7.47 3.68 3.17
C ILE A 140 7.82 2.78 2.00
N MET A 141 7.02 2.84 0.93
CA MET A 141 7.25 2.03 -0.27
C MET A 141 7.42 2.90 -1.51
N GLY A 142 8.37 2.51 -2.34
CA GLY A 142 8.59 3.08 -3.67
C GLY A 142 7.44 2.82 -4.63
N SER A 143 7.66 3.14 -5.90
CA SER A 143 6.68 2.91 -6.98
C SER A 143 6.92 1.56 -7.67
N TYR A 144 5.90 1.09 -8.43
CA TYR A 144 5.97 -0.17 -9.18
C TYR A 144 6.20 -1.40 -8.30
N ILE A 145 5.57 -1.44 -7.13
CA ILE A 145 5.58 -2.61 -6.26
C ILE A 145 4.51 -3.60 -6.72
N SER A 146 4.82 -4.90 -6.65
CA SER A 146 3.89 -5.96 -7.01
C SER A 146 3.71 -6.93 -5.86
N PHE A 147 2.46 -7.18 -5.48
CA PHE A 147 2.11 -8.16 -4.44
C PHE A 147 1.28 -9.28 -5.07
N HIS A 148 1.75 -10.50 -4.96
CA HIS A 148 1.09 -11.71 -5.46
C HIS A 148 0.88 -12.69 -4.32
N SER A 149 -0.25 -12.58 -3.60
CA SER A 149 -0.57 -13.44 -2.45
C SER A 149 -1.31 -14.72 -2.85
N GLU A 150 -1.02 -15.22 -4.04
CA GLU A 150 -1.59 -16.47 -4.57
C GLU A 150 -0.61 -17.08 -5.58
N ASN A 151 -0.42 -18.40 -5.54
CA ASN A 151 0.36 -19.18 -6.48
C ASN A 151 -0.51 -20.26 -7.14
N HIS A 152 -0.34 -20.48 -8.44
CA HIS A 152 -0.91 -21.65 -9.10
C HIS A 152 -0.15 -22.92 -8.70
N ASN A 153 -0.89 -24.02 -8.45
CA ASN A 153 -0.31 -25.33 -8.23
C ASN A 153 0.11 -25.93 -9.59
N PHE A 154 1.26 -26.59 -9.64
CA PHE A 154 1.85 -27.11 -10.89
C PHE A 154 2.57 -28.46 -10.71
N ASN A 155 2.42 -29.12 -9.58
CA ASN A 155 3.20 -30.34 -9.24
C ASN A 155 2.62 -31.62 -9.86
N ASP A 156 1.41 -31.61 -10.40
CA ASP A 156 0.76 -32.75 -11.04
C ASP A 156 0.92 -32.67 -12.56
N ASN A 157 1.88 -33.39 -13.09
CA ASN A 157 2.17 -33.43 -14.53
C ASN A 157 1.05 -34.08 -15.39
N SER A 158 0.06 -34.71 -14.76
CA SER A 158 -1.09 -35.33 -15.47
C SER A 158 -2.20 -34.34 -15.75
N LYS A 159 -2.15 -33.13 -15.18
CA LYS A 159 -3.18 -32.08 -15.28
C LYS A 159 -2.62 -30.78 -15.84
N LEU A 160 -3.47 -30.03 -16.51
CA LEU A 160 -3.12 -28.65 -16.89
C LEU A 160 -2.96 -27.78 -15.62
N ILE A 161 -2.00 -26.87 -15.60
CA ILE A 161 -1.75 -25.98 -14.44
C ILE A 161 -3.03 -25.26 -14.00
N ARG A 162 -3.84 -24.76 -14.95
CA ARG A 162 -5.13 -24.10 -14.65
C ARG A 162 -6.16 -24.98 -13.91
N GLU A 163 -5.99 -26.29 -13.93
CA GLU A 163 -6.92 -27.26 -13.31
C GLU A 163 -6.45 -27.72 -11.92
N GLN A 164 -5.20 -27.40 -11.55
CA GLN A 164 -4.62 -27.82 -10.27
C GLN A 164 -4.97 -26.90 -9.10
N GLY A 165 -5.68 -25.79 -9.37
CA GLY A 165 -6.06 -24.83 -8.35
C GLY A 165 -4.92 -23.92 -7.89
N VAL A 166 -5.11 -23.27 -6.73
CA VAL A 166 -4.20 -22.26 -6.21
C VAL A 166 -3.95 -22.44 -4.71
N THR A 167 -2.76 -22.04 -4.27
CA THR A 167 -2.38 -21.88 -2.87
C THR A 167 -2.33 -20.40 -2.52
N SER A 168 -2.83 -20.00 -1.35
CA SER A 168 -2.84 -18.61 -0.89
C SER A 168 -2.58 -18.59 0.60
N ILE A 169 -1.40 -18.14 1.00
CA ILE A 169 -0.93 -18.03 2.39
C ILE A 169 -1.07 -16.59 2.87
N GLY A 170 -0.81 -15.63 1.98
CA GLY A 170 -0.80 -14.20 2.27
C GLY A 170 0.59 -13.60 2.40
N ILE A 171 0.65 -12.27 2.51
CA ILE A 171 1.89 -11.49 2.60
C ILE A 171 1.82 -10.58 3.82
N LYS A 172 2.90 -10.54 4.62
CA LYS A 172 2.99 -9.70 5.81
C LYS A 172 4.23 -8.80 5.77
N ILE A 173 4.02 -7.50 6.00
CA ILE A 173 5.08 -6.50 6.14
C ILE A 173 4.97 -5.89 7.54
N GLY A 174 6.03 -5.96 8.32
CA GLY A 174 6.09 -5.41 9.67
C GLY A 174 6.05 -3.88 9.73
N ASN A 175 6.39 -3.32 10.88
CA ASN A 175 6.41 -1.88 11.11
C ASN A 175 7.78 -1.29 10.79
N ASN A 176 7.80 0.04 10.47
CA ASN A 176 9.03 0.77 10.18
C ASN A 176 9.88 0.10 9.10
N VAL A 177 9.27 -0.21 7.96
CA VAL A 177 9.93 -0.86 6.83
C VAL A 177 10.06 0.12 5.66
N TRP A 178 11.25 0.16 5.08
CA TRP A 178 11.47 0.86 3.82
C TRP A 178 11.59 -0.12 2.67
N VAL A 179 10.71 0.00 1.68
CA VAL A 179 10.72 -0.82 0.46
C VAL A 179 11.13 0.03 -0.73
N GLY A 180 12.19 -0.36 -1.41
CA GLY A 180 12.67 0.25 -2.66
C GLY A 180 11.65 0.08 -3.79
N ALA A 181 11.85 0.78 -4.89
CA ALA A 181 11.00 0.68 -6.08
C ALA A 181 11.14 -0.70 -6.77
N LYS A 182 10.08 -1.13 -7.48
CA LYS A 182 10.08 -2.34 -8.31
C LYS A 182 10.31 -3.64 -7.52
N VAL A 183 9.97 -3.67 -6.23
CA VAL A 183 10.00 -4.90 -5.42
C VAL A 183 8.79 -5.76 -5.72
N THR A 184 8.98 -7.07 -5.81
CA THR A 184 7.92 -8.07 -5.96
C THR A 184 7.84 -8.90 -4.69
N PHE A 185 6.66 -8.98 -4.08
CA PHE A 185 6.36 -9.87 -2.96
C PHE A 185 5.52 -11.04 -3.43
N LEU A 186 5.98 -12.26 -3.13
CA LEU A 186 5.29 -13.51 -3.48
C LEU A 186 4.57 -14.10 -2.28
N ASP A 187 3.61 -14.97 -2.55
CA ASP A 187 2.76 -15.61 -1.55
C ASP A 187 3.57 -16.31 -0.45
N GLY A 188 3.14 -16.13 0.79
CA GLY A 188 3.77 -16.70 1.97
C GLY A 188 4.96 -15.92 2.51
N CYS A 189 5.43 -14.87 1.84
CA CYS A 189 6.55 -14.08 2.35
C CYS A 189 6.15 -13.18 3.53
N ALA A 190 7.11 -12.96 4.42
CA ALA A 190 6.95 -12.01 5.51
C ALA A 190 8.24 -11.21 5.76
N ILE A 191 8.08 -9.93 6.08
CA ILE A 191 9.16 -9.03 6.47
C ILE A 191 8.93 -8.60 7.92
N GLY A 192 9.95 -8.73 8.75
CA GLY A 192 9.93 -8.26 10.13
C GLY A 192 9.91 -6.73 10.25
N ASN A 193 10.07 -6.23 11.46
CA ASN A 193 10.12 -4.80 11.75
C ASN A 193 11.51 -4.21 11.49
N ASN A 194 11.57 -2.89 11.29
CA ASN A 194 12.82 -2.14 11.11
C ASN A 194 13.68 -2.68 9.95
N CYS A 195 13.07 -3.04 8.83
CA CYS A 195 13.75 -3.65 7.70
C CYS A 195 13.85 -2.71 6.51
N VAL A 196 14.82 -2.99 5.65
CA VAL A 196 14.95 -2.35 4.34
C VAL A 196 14.92 -3.42 3.26
N VAL A 197 14.06 -3.25 2.26
CA VAL A 197 14.00 -4.08 1.06
C VAL A 197 14.58 -3.29 -0.11
N ALA A 198 15.70 -3.75 -0.65
CA ALA A 198 16.37 -3.10 -1.76
C ALA A 198 15.51 -3.08 -3.04
N ALA A 199 15.66 -2.03 -3.85
CA ALA A 199 14.91 -1.90 -5.10
C ALA A 199 15.13 -3.11 -6.03
N GLY A 200 14.07 -3.54 -6.72
CA GLY A 200 14.09 -4.66 -7.65
C GLY A 200 14.18 -6.05 -7.02
N ALA A 201 14.10 -6.17 -5.70
CA ALA A 201 14.14 -7.46 -5.03
C ALA A 201 12.88 -8.30 -5.30
N VAL A 202 13.05 -9.64 -5.35
CA VAL A 202 11.94 -10.61 -5.38
C VAL A 202 11.93 -11.35 -4.05
N VAL A 203 10.93 -11.05 -3.22
CA VAL A 203 10.79 -11.55 -1.85
C VAL A 203 9.82 -12.72 -1.83
N LYS A 204 10.30 -13.91 -1.46
CA LYS A 204 9.51 -15.15 -1.37
C LYS A 204 9.60 -15.85 -0.02
N ASP A 205 10.52 -15.44 0.84
CA ASP A 205 10.82 -16.08 2.11
C ASP A 205 10.43 -15.18 3.30
N ILE A 206 10.56 -15.71 4.52
CA ILE A 206 10.32 -14.98 5.77
C ILE A 206 11.64 -14.40 6.26
N PHE A 207 11.66 -13.10 6.57
CA PHE A 207 12.83 -12.38 7.04
C PHE A 207 12.60 -11.83 8.44
N PRO A 208 13.60 -11.93 9.33
CA PRO A 208 13.51 -11.43 10.70
C PRO A 208 13.52 -9.89 10.76
N ASP A 209 13.38 -9.36 11.97
CA ASP A 209 13.52 -7.93 12.25
C ASP A 209 14.96 -7.43 12.01
N ASN A 210 15.11 -6.12 11.77
CA ASN A 210 16.38 -5.41 11.72
C ASN A 210 17.35 -5.89 10.63
N VAL A 211 16.85 -6.16 9.44
CA VAL A 211 17.69 -6.60 8.31
C VAL A 211 17.51 -5.74 7.05
N ILE A 212 18.56 -5.68 6.25
CA ILE A 212 18.52 -5.21 4.86
C ILE A 212 18.50 -6.44 3.97
N ILE A 213 17.50 -6.55 3.11
CA ILE A 213 17.34 -7.66 2.17
C ILE A 213 17.35 -7.15 0.72
N GLY A 214 17.76 -8.00 -0.21
CA GLY A 214 17.76 -7.67 -1.64
C GLY A 214 18.17 -8.85 -2.51
N GLY A 215 18.01 -8.68 -3.81
CA GLY A 215 18.35 -9.70 -4.82
C GLY A 215 17.13 -10.47 -5.36
N ILE A 216 17.38 -11.39 -6.29
CA ILE A 216 16.42 -12.28 -6.97
C ILE A 216 16.95 -13.71 -6.92
N PRO A 217 16.44 -14.57 -6.02
CA PRO A 217 15.55 -14.26 -4.90
C PRO A 217 16.23 -13.38 -3.84
N ALA A 218 15.44 -12.67 -3.04
CA ALA A 218 15.96 -11.82 -1.96
C ALA A 218 16.68 -12.66 -0.89
N LYS A 219 17.77 -12.09 -0.36
CA LYS A 219 18.55 -12.64 0.76
C LYS A 219 18.90 -11.52 1.74
N ILE A 220 19.25 -11.87 2.96
CA ILE A 220 19.80 -10.91 3.93
C ILE A 220 21.16 -10.43 3.41
N LEU A 221 21.27 -9.11 3.23
CA LEU A 221 22.50 -8.44 2.81
C LEU A 221 23.30 -7.92 4.01
N LYS A 222 22.56 -7.48 5.05
CA LYS A 222 23.16 -6.87 6.24
C LYS A 222 22.15 -6.84 7.39
N GLU A 223 22.62 -6.94 8.62
CA GLU A 223 21.87 -6.61 9.83
C GLU A 223 21.96 -5.12 10.13
N ILE A 224 20.85 -4.52 10.59
CA ILE A 224 20.77 -3.13 11.06
C ILE A 224 21.07 -3.16 12.57
N LYS A 225 22.13 -2.49 12.97
CA LYS A 225 22.53 -2.35 14.37
C LYS A 225 21.93 -1.08 14.97
#